data_32e025d8d568d041113ad8db385fcd7e
#
_entry.id   32e025d8d568d041113ad8db385fcd7e
#
_cell.length_a   1.000
_cell.length_b   1.000
_cell.length_c   1.000
_cell.angle_alpha   90.00
_cell.angle_beta   90.00
_cell.angle_gamma   90.00
#
_symmetry.space_group_name_H-M   'P 1'
#
loop_
_entity.id
_entity.type
_entity.pdbx_description
1 polymer ?
#
loop_
_entity_poly.entity_id
_entity_poly.type
_entity_poly.pdbx_seq_one_letter_code
_entity_poly.pdbx_strand_id
1 'polypeptide(L)' 'MLLKVFVKENCPSCPAAKEVARLFPFSRLYDMDNSDGLAEAAFHSVLCTPSIVLVDEEDTVIQSWRCRVPRPSEISNYAA' A
#
# COMPACT_ATOMS: atom_id res chain seq x y z
N MET A 1 -4.02 8.70 9.84
CA MET A 1 -3.35 7.47 9.41
C MET A 1 -3.91 7.03 8.07
N LEU A 2 -3.06 6.66 7.14
CA LEU A 2 -3.45 6.25 5.80
C LEU A 2 -2.65 5.03 5.38
N LEU A 3 -3.33 4.04 4.82
CA LEU A 3 -2.70 2.84 4.29
C LEU A 3 -2.65 2.98 2.76
N LYS A 4 -1.46 3.20 2.23
CA LYS A 4 -1.26 3.37 0.79
C LYS A 4 -0.95 2.02 0.17
N VAL A 5 -1.77 1.59 -0.78
CA VAL A 5 -1.64 0.28 -1.43
C VAL A 5 -1.29 0.50 -2.89
N PHE A 6 -0.08 0.11 -3.26
CA PHE A 6 0.45 0.31 -4.62
C PHE A 6 0.24 -0.94 -5.45
N VAL A 7 -0.45 -0.78 -6.56
CA VAL A 7 -0.84 -1.87 -7.46
C VAL A 7 -0.57 -1.48 -8.91
N LYS A 8 -0.63 -2.46 -9.81
CA LYS A 8 -0.59 -2.23 -11.26
C LYS A 8 -1.23 -3.40 -11.98
N GLU A 9 -1.43 -3.27 -13.30
CA GLU A 9 -1.89 -4.38 -14.14
C GLU A 9 -0.82 -5.45 -14.22
N ASN A 10 -1.22 -6.65 -14.58
CA ASN A 10 -0.33 -7.80 -14.73
C ASN A 10 0.47 -8.13 -13.47
N CYS A 11 -0.12 -7.86 -12.32
CA CYS A 11 0.48 -8.15 -11.02
C CYS A 11 -0.32 -9.30 -10.38
N PRO A 12 0.23 -10.52 -10.34
CA PRO A 12 -0.52 -11.69 -9.84
C PRO A 12 -0.99 -11.57 -8.41
N SER A 13 -0.26 -10.85 -7.57
CA SER A 13 -0.59 -10.72 -6.14
C SER A 13 -1.34 -9.44 -5.81
N CYS A 14 -1.54 -8.53 -6.76
CA CYS A 14 -2.26 -7.29 -6.50
C CYS A 14 -3.73 -7.50 -6.11
N PRO A 15 -4.47 -8.47 -6.69
CA PRO A 15 -5.83 -8.73 -6.21
C PRO A 15 -5.89 -9.08 -4.72
N ALA A 16 -4.92 -9.86 -4.22
CA ALA A 16 -4.86 -10.20 -2.80
C ALA A 16 -4.58 -8.96 -1.95
N ALA A 17 -3.71 -8.06 -2.41
CA ALA A 17 -3.43 -6.81 -1.72
C ALA A 17 -4.69 -5.92 -1.64
N LYS A 18 -5.47 -5.87 -2.70
CA LYS A 18 -6.74 -5.13 -2.72
C LYS A 18 -7.74 -5.70 -1.72
N GLU A 19 -7.79 -7.02 -1.58
CA GLU A 19 -8.67 -7.66 -0.60
C GLU A 19 -8.27 -7.30 0.82
N VAL A 20 -6.97 -7.29 1.12
CA VAL A 20 -6.48 -6.85 2.43
C VAL A 20 -6.85 -5.38 2.67
N ALA A 21 -6.69 -4.53 1.66
CA ALA A 21 -7.00 -3.10 1.76
C ALA A 21 -8.47 -2.85 2.12
N ARG A 22 -9.38 -3.69 1.65
CA ARG A 22 -10.82 -3.54 1.93
C ARG A 22 -11.15 -3.66 3.40
N LEU A 23 -10.32 -4.32 4.17
CA LEU A 23 -10.55 -4.51 5.60
C LEU A 23 -10.22 -3.24 6.41
N PHE A 24 -9.59 -2.26 5.79
CA PHE A 24 -9.15 -1.05 6.48
C PHE A 24 -9.75 0.17 5.79
N PRO A 25 -10.69 0.88 6.45
CA PRO A 25 -11.38 2.03 5.82
C PRO A 25 -10.45 3.21 5.54
N PHE A 26 -9.28 3.24 6.16
CA PHE A 26 -8.29 4.29 5.93
C PHE A 26 -7.30 3.91 4.80
N SER A 27 -7.62 2.93 3.97
CA SER A 27 -6.77 2.54 2.86
C SER A 27 -7.10 3.33 1.59
N ARG A 28 -6.08 3.49 0.73
CA ARG A 28 -6.23 4.12 -0.56
C ARG A 28 -5.37 3.38 -1.58
N LEU A 29 -5.95 3.10 -2.73
CA LEU A 29 -5.22 2.44 -3.82
C LEU A 29 -4.51 3.48 -4.69
N TYR A 30 -3.26 3.18 -5.02
CA TYR A 30 -2.46 3.95 -5.96
C TYR A 30 -2.07 3.03 -7.10
N ASP A 31 -2.53 3.36 -8.31
CA ASP A 31 -2.24 2.59 -9.51
C ASP A 31 -0.95 3.13 -10.14
N MET A 32 0.10 2.32 -10.13
CA MET A 32 1.40 2.73 -10.65
C MET A 32 1.44 2.77 -12.17
N ASP A 33 0.37 2.35 -12.85
CA ASP A 33 0.26 2.50 -14.30
C ASP A 33 -0.21 3.90 -14.70
N ASN A 34 -0.66 4.72 -13.74
CA ASN A 34 -0.97 6.12 -14.03
C ASN A 34 0.03 7.06 -13.32
N SER A 35 0.07 8.30 -13.78
CA SER A 35 1.10 9.25 -13.34
C SER A 35 0.98 9.61 -11.86
N ASP A 36 -0.23 9.73 -11.32
CA ASP A 36 -0.43 10.08 -9.92
C ASP A 36 0.05 8.96 -9.00
N GLY A 37 -0.29 7.72 -9.32
CA GLY A 37 0.14 6.55 -8.55
C GLY A 37 1.64 6.36 -8.63
N LEU A 38 2.21 6.56 -9.82
CA LEU A 38 3.66 6.43 -10.01
C LEU A 38 4.43 7.50 -9.24
N ALA A 39 3.92 8.73 -9.22
CA ALA A 39 4.55 9.82 -8.46
C ALA A 39 4.54 9.52 -6.96
N GLU A 40 3.44 9.00 -6.45
CA GLU A 40 3.34 8.65 -5.04
C GLU A 40 4.27 7.49 -4.70
N ALA A 41 4.39 6.50 -5.59
CA ALA A 41 5.32 5.40 -5.44
C ALA A 41 6.76 5.89 -5.40
N ALA A 42 7.12 6.82 -6.28
CA ALA A 42 8.45 7.43 -6.31
C ALA A 42 8.75 8.16 -5.00
N PHE A 43 7.77 8.89 -4.46
CA PHE A 43 7.92 9.59 -3.19
C PHE A 43 8.29 8.64 -2.06
N HIS A 44 7.73 7.45 -2.04
CA HIS A 44 8.00 6.44 -1.00
C HIS A 44 9.06 5.42 -1.42
N SER A 45 9.72 5.62 -2.55
CA SER A 45 10.72 4.70 -3.10
C SER A 45 10.16 3.29 -3.30
N VAL A 46 8.92 3.18 -3.74
CA VAL A 46 8.27 1.91 -4.04
C VAL A 46 8.68 1.48 -5.45
N LEU A 47 9.34 0.33 -5.56
CA LEU A 47 9.90 -0.17 -6.82
C LEU A 47 9.18 -1.40 -7.36
N CYS A 48 8.25 -1.97 -6.61
CA CYS A 48 7.60 -3.23 -7.00
C CYS A 48 6.15 -3.24 -6.49
N THR A 49 5.35 -4.14 -7.05
CA THR A 49 3.96 -4.33 -6.66
C THR A 49 3.72 -5.80 -6.29
N PRO A 50 2.81 -6.07 -5.37
CA PRO A 50 2.14 -5.08 -4.53
C PRO A 50 3.05 -4.57 -3.43
N SER A 51 2.87 -3.32 -3.05
CA SER A 51 3.53 -2.76 -1.87
C SER A 51 2.50 -1.99 -1.05
N ILE A 52 2.66 -2.02 0.26
CA ILE A 52 1.74 -1.35 1.17
C ILE A 52 2.58 -0.50 2.12
N VAL A 53 2.22 0.79 2.25
CA VAL A 53 2.93 1.73 3.11
C VAL A 53 1.92 2.38 4.05
N LEU A 54 2.14 2.21 5.35
CA LEU A 54 1.30 2.83 6.37
C LEU A 54 1.96 4.12 6.83
N VAL A 55 1.24 5.23 6.74
CA VAL A 55 1.73 6.56 7.11
C VAL A 55 0.82 7.21 8.13
N ASP A 56 1.37 8.17 8.88
CA ASP A 56 0.60 8.99 9.81
C ASP A 56 0.03 10.23 9.11
N GLU A 57 -0.55 11.16 9.87
CA GLU A 57 -1.17 12.37 9.33
C GLU A 57 -0.16 13.32 8.67
N GLU A 58 1.12 13.16 8.97
CA GLU A 58 2.19 13.98 8.38
C GLU A 58 2.89 13.27 7.24
N ASP A 59 2.31 12.16 6.77
CA ASP A 59 2.86 11.34 5.68
C ASP A 59 4.20 10.69 6.05
N THR A 60 4.46 10.53 7.33
CA THR A 60 5.64 9.82 7.82
C THR A 60 5.37 8.33 7.86
N VAL A 61 6.28 7.53 7.31
CA VAL A 61 6.11 6.09 7.22
C VAL A 61 6.20 5.46 8.62
N ILE A 62 5.14 4.76 9.02
CA ILE A 62 5.10 3.98 10.26
C ILE A 62 5.66 2.59 10.00
N GLN A 63 5.23 1.95 8.90
CA GLN A 63 5.68 0.63 8.50
C GLN A 63 5.40 0.44 7.01
N SER A 64 6.18 -0.41 6.36
CA SER A 64 5.93 -0.76 4.97
C SER A 64 6.13 -2.26 4.74
N TRP A 65 5.39 -2.78 3.78
CA TRP A 65 5.48 -4.17 3.33
C TRP A 65 5.70 -4.10 1.82
N ARG A 66 6.93 -4.36 1.39
CA ARG A 66 7.34 -4.13 0.01
C ARG A 66 7.42 -5.44 -0.74
N CYS A 67 6.82 -5.47 -1.93
CA CYS A 67 6.84 -6.61 -2.84
C CYS A 67 6.16 -7.84 -2.25
N ARG A 68 5.22 -7.67 -1.33
CA ARG A 68 4.47 -8.77 -0.75
C ARG A 68 3.13 -8.30 -0.20
N VAL A 69 2.24 -9.25 0.09
CA VAL A 69 0.95 -8.97 0.70
C VAL A 69 1.04 -9.34 2.19
N PRO A 70 0.93 -8.36 3.09
CA PRO A 70 0.91 -8.66 4.53
C PRO A 70 -0.40 -9.32 4.92
N ARG A 71 -0.39 -10.05 6.04
CA ARG A 71 -1.62 -10.51 6.65
C ARG A 71 -2.30 -9.32 7.32
N PRO A 72 -3.65 -9.32 7.41
CA PRO A 72 -4.34 -8.21 8.09
C PRO A 72 -3.84 -7.94 9.52
N SER A 73 -3.45 -9.00 10.25
CA SER A 73 -2.93 -8.84 11.61
C SER A 73 -1.62 -8.04 11.65
N GLU A 74 -0.80 -8.15 10.62
CA GLU A 74 0.44 -7.36 10.56
C GLU A 74 0.15 -5.87 10.49
N ILE A 75 -0.88 -5.50 9.73
CA ILE A 75 -1.30 -4.11 9.61
C ILE A 75 -1.96 -3.65 10.91
N SER A 76 -2.86 -4.46 11.47
CA SER A 76 -3.57 -4.12 12.70
C SER A 76 -2.65 -3.86 13.87
N ASN A 77 -1.50 -4.53 13.92
CA ASN A 77 -0.52 -4.32 14.98
C ASN A 77 0.03 -2.89 15.02
N TYR A 78 0.01 -2.19 13.89
CA TYR A 78 0.50 -0.81 13.79
C TYR A 78 -0.63 0.21 13.74
N ALA A 79 -1.83 -0.20 13.36
CA ALA A 79 -2.96 0.69 13.10
C ALA A 79 -4.01 0.65 14.21
N ALA A 80 -3.69 0.06 15.33
CA ALA A 80 -4.62 -0.08 16.44
C ALA A 80 -4.92 1.27 17.13
#